data_dbe0c21518e6bdf460461b6a38bec1de
#
_entry.id   dbe0c21518e6bdf460461b6a38bec1de
#
_cell.length_a   1.000
_cell.length_b   1.000
_cell.length_c   1.000
_cell.angle_alpha   90.00
_cell.angle_beta   90.00
_cell.angle_gamma   90.00
#
_symmetry.space_group_name_H-M   'P 1'
#
loop_
_entity.id
_entity.type
_entity.pdbx_description
1 polymer ?
#
loop_
_entity_poly.entity_id
_entity_poly.type
_entity_poly.pdbx_seq_one_letter_code
_entity_poly.pdbx_strand_id
1 'polypeptide(L)'
;MSLQVDNVTLARRGEQVDGTLHLTPHHLIFSHTPPISPEDQIKGVITRPRELWITYPIIAFCTLRPAPAASRQLSSIRLRCRDFTFVCFYFVNEHKARDVFESIKQWTCKSSRIDKLYAFSYQPPPPEKEFNGWELYDPRKEWARQGCLDEGKAWRLSEINVNYEACSRTNPNVLY
;
A
#
# COMPACT_ATOMS: atom_id res chain seq x y z
N MET A 1 12.36 7.85 12.91
CA MET A 1 11.34 8.25 13.91
C MET A 1 10.00 7.74 13.42
N SER A 2 9.23 7.05 14.26
CA SER A 2 7.84 6.70 13.99
C SER A 2 6.95 7.62 14.82
N LEU A 3 5.93 8.21 14.20
CA LEU A 3 4.92 9.02 14.87
C LEU A 3 3.65 8.18 15.00
N GLN A 4 3.09 8.10 16.21
CA GLN A 4 1.81 7.43 16.48
C GLN A 4 0.79 8.45 16.93
N VAL A 5 -0.43 8.35 16.39
CA VAL A 5 -1.56 9.18 16.75
C VAL A 5 -2.77 8.29 17.01
N ASP A 6 -3.23 8.30 18.26
CA ASP A 6 -4.40 7.57 18.69
C ASP A 6 -5.67 8.40 18.51
N ASN A 7 -6.83 7.75 18.56
CA ASN A 7 -8.15 8.36 18.42
C ASN A 7 -8.32 9.10 17.08
N VAL A 8 -7.95 8.43 16.01
CA VAL A 8 -8.16 8.87 14.64
C VAL A 8 -9.31 8.09 14.04
N THR A 9 -10.28 8.78 13.45
CA THR A 9 -11.38 8.13 12.74
C THR A 9 -11.04 8.07 11.24
N LEU A 10 -10.99 6.87 10.68
CA LEU A 10 -10.87 6.66 9.24
C LEU A 10 -12.26 6.62 8.60
N ALA A 11 -12.49 7.45 7.59
CA ALA A 11 -13.66 7.33 6.71
C ALA A 11 -13.23 6.81 5.34
N ARG A 12 -13.83 5.71 4.92
CA ARG A 12 -13.58 5.06 3.64
C ARG A 12 -14.85 4.35 3.15
N ARG A 13 -15.22 4.55 1.89
CA ARG A 13 -16.39 3.90 1.24
C ARG A 13 -17.71 4.04 2.00
N GLY A 14 -17.90 5.17 2.71
CA GLY A 14 -19.10 5.42 3.50
C GLY A 14 -19.07 4.86 4.93
N GLU A 15 -18.07 4.09 5.27
CA GLU A 15 -17.84 3.57 6.63
C GLU A 15 -16.89 4.48 7.41
N GLN A 16 -17.11 4.54 8.72
CA GLN A 16 -16.21 5.23 9.66
C GLN A 16 -15.76 4.27 10.74
N VAL A 17 -14.45 4.25 11.00
CA VAL A 17 -13.82 3.35 11.95
C VAL A 17 -12.80 4.11 12.78
N ASP A 18 -12.87 3.95 14.09
CA ASP A 18 -11.88 4.54 15.01
C ASP A 18 -10.67 3.62 15.16
N GLY A 19 -9.50 4.24 15.26
CA GLY A 19 -8.25 3.50 15.36
C GLY A 19 -7.04 4.38 15.64
N THR A 20 -5.89 3.83 15.35
CA THR A 20 -4.58 4.46 15.56
C THR A 20 -3.86 4.61 14.23
N LEU A 21 -3.29 5.78 14.00
CA LEU A 21 -2.50 6.10 12.83
C LEU A 21 -1.01 6.08 13.17
N HIS A 22 -0.24 5.28 12.42
CA HIS A 22 1.20 5.17 12.54
C HIS A 22 1.88 5.71 11.28
N LEU A 23 2.82 6.61 11.47
CA LEU A 23 3.69 7.10 10.40
C LEU A 23 5.07 6.47 10.56
N THR A 24 5.44 5.63 9.62
CA THR A 24 6.76 5.05 9.51
C THR A 24 7.58 5.81 8.45
N PRO A 25 8.87 5.57 8.26
CA PRO A 25 9.63 6.21 7.19
C PRO A 25 9.10 5.95 5.76
N HIS A 26 8.32 4.87 5.57
CA HIS A 26 7.91 4.42 4.24
C HIS A 26 6.40 4.31 4.06
N HIS A 27 5.64 4.18 5.16
CA HIS A 27 4.22 3.88 5.13
C HIS A 27 3.44 4.71 6.14
N LEU A 28 2.25 5.07 5.75
CA LEU A 28 1.16 5.44 6.64
C LEU A 28 0.35 4.17 6.93
N ILE A 29 0.23 3.79 8.20
CA ILE A 29 -0.47 2.58 8.61
C ILE A 29 -1.59 2.98 9.55
N PHE A 30 -2.83 2.63 9.21
CA PHE A 30 -3.96 2.80 10.09
C PHE A 30 -4.40 1.44 10.61
N SER A 31 -4.41 1.26 11.92
CA SER A 31 -4.83 0.02 12.58
C SER A 31 -6.09 0.24 13.40
N HIS A 32 -7.01 -0.71 13.33
CA HIS A 32 -8.23 -0.74 14.13
C HIS A 32 -8.60 -2.17 14.49
N THR A 33 -9.23 -2.34 15.63
CA THR A 33 -9.80 -3.62 16.03
C THR A 33 -11.30 -3.60 15.73
N PRO A 34 -11.80 -4.44 14.81
CA PRO A 34 -13.23 -4.51 14.54
C PRO A 34 -13.99 -4.96 15.78
N PRO A 35 -15.21 -4.46 16.00
CA PRO A 35 -16.04 -4.90 17.12
C PRO A 35 -16.30 -6.39 17.02
N ILE A 36 -16.23 -7.10 18.15
CA ILE A 36 -16.53 -8.51 18.23
C ILE A 36 -18.05 -8.69 18.23
N SER A 37 -18.56 -9.55 17.34
CA SER A 37 -19.99 -9.87 17.35
C SER A 37 -20.35 -10.59 18.66
N PRO A 38 -21.62 -10.49 19.13
CA PRO A 38 -22.06 -11.19 20.33
C PRO A 38 -21.85 -12.71 20.25
N GLU A 39 -22.01 -13.27 19.05
CA GLU A 39 -21.82 -14.70 18.78
C GLU A 39 -20.34 -15.13 18.87
N ASP A 40 -19.43 -14.29 18.42
CA ASP A 40 -17.99 -14.52 18.46
C ASP A 40 -17.43 -14.34 19.87
N GLN A 41 -18.03 -13.45 20.68
CA GLN A 41 -17.69 -13.32 22.10
C GLN A 41 -17.98 -14.62 22.88
N ILE A 42 -19.12 -15.26 22.60
CA ILE A 42 -19.51 -16.53 23.23
C ILE A 42 -18.54 -17.66 22.83
N LYS A 43 -18.01 -17.60 21.60
CA LYS A 43 -17.06 -18.60 21.07
C LYS A 43 -15.60 -18.36 21.47
N GLY A 44 -15.31 -17.27 22.20
CA GLY A 44 -13.93 -16.92 22.59
C GLY A 44 -13.02 -16.57 21.39
N VAL A 45 -13.58 -16.08 20.30
CA VAL A 45 -12.83 -15.70 19.10
C VAL A 45 -12.03 -14.43 19.38
N ILE A 46 -10.71 -14.51 19.24
CA ILE A 46 -9.84 -13.34 19.34
C ILE A 46 -9.87 -12.57 18.02
N THR A 47 -10.41 -11.36 18.04
CA THR A 47 -10.41 -10.50 16.87
C THR A 47 -9.01 -9.93 16.64
N ARG A 48 -8.46 -10.18 15.44
CA ARG A 48 -7.19 -9.60 15.05
C ARG A 48 -7.38 -8.16 14.56
N PRO A 49 -6.45 -7.23 14.89
CA PRO A 49 -6.49 -5.90 14.36
C PRO A 49 -6.41 -5.95 12.82
N ARG A 50 -7.16 -5.08 12.17
CA ARG A 50 -7.11 -4.85 10.73
C ARG A 50 -6.27 -3.62 10.47
N GLU A 51 -5.48 -3.66 9.41
CA GLU A 51 -4.57 -2.60 9.05
C GLU A 51 -4.81 -2.13 7.61
N LEU A 52 -4.74 -0.82 7.41
CA LEU A 52 -4.69 -0.19 6.10
C LEU A 52 -3.29 0.41 5.92
N TRP A 53 -2.57 -0.11 4.95
CA TRP A 53 -1.23 0.34 4.61
C TRP A 53 -1.24 1.22 3.37
N ILE A 54 -0.67 2.41 3.45
CA ILE A 54 -0.54 3.34 2.34
C ILE A 54 0.93 3.74 2.24
N THR A 55 1.58 3.41 1.12
CA THR A 55 2.95 3.85 0.87
C THR A 55 2.96 5.32 0.47
N TYR A 56 3.93 6.11 0.92
CA TYR A 56 3.98 7.54 0.60
C TYR A 56 4.02 7.84 -0.91
N PRO A 57 4.77 7.11 -1.75
CA PRO A 57 4.82 7.40 -3.18
C PRO A 57 3.49 7.24 -3.93
N ILE A 58 2.55 6.46 -3.38
CA ILE A 58 1.24 6.28 -4.02
C ILE A 58 0.30 7.46 -3.78
N ILE A 59 0.56 8.29 -2.76
CA ILE A 59 -0.26 9.45 -2.43
C ILE A 59 -0.07 10.53 -3.49
N ALA A 60 -1.12 10.81 -4.26
CA ALA A 60 -1.12 11.86 -5.28
C ALA A 60 -1.43 13.23 -4.69
N PHE A 61 -2.41 13.29 -3.76
CA PHE A 61 -2.84 14.53 -3.13
C PHE A 61 -3.11 14.29 -1.64
N CYS A 62 -2.65 15.23 -0.83
CA CYS A 62 -2.91 15.32 0.60
C CYS A 62 -3.47 16.71 0.90
N THR A 63 -4.63 16.78 1.51
CA THR A 63 -5.31 18.05 1.84
C THR A 63 -5.72 18.06 3.30
N LEU A 64 -5.27 19.08 4.04
CA LEU A 64 -5.73 19.36 5.40
C LEU A 64 -6.94 20.29 5.36
N ARG A 65 -7.99 19.95 6.07
CA ARG A 65 -9.12 20.82 6.40
C ARG A 65 -9.15 21.00 7.93
N PRO A 66 -8.75 22.18 8.42
CA PRO A 66 -8.83 22.46 9.86
C PRO A 66 -10.29 22.53 10.29
N ALA A 67 -10.52 22.24 11.57
CA ALA A 67 -11.84 22.42 12.17
C ALA A 67 -12.17 23.92 12.19
N PRO A 68 -13.38 24.34 11.81
CA PRO A 68 -13.81 25.73 11.98
C PRO A 68 -13.88 26.09 13.47
N ALA A 69 -13.35 27.26 13.85
CA ALA A 69 -13.20 27.69 15.24
C ALA A 69 -14.51 27.69 16.07
N ALA A 70 -15.67 27.78 15.41
CA ALA A 70 -16.99 27.81 16.05
C ALA A 70 -17.76 26.50 15.95
N SER A 71 -17.18 25.44 15.40
CA SER A 71 -17.91 24.18 15.17
C SER A 71 -17.31 23.02 15.98
N ARG A 72 -18.17 22.05 16.30
CA ARG A 72 -17.74 20.75 16.87
C ARG A 72 -17.16 19.80 15.80
N GLN A 73 -16.85 20.33 14.61
CA GLN A 73 -16.28 19.53 13.52
C GLN A 73 -14.82 19.18 13.82
N LEU A 74 -14.42 18.00 13.38
CA LEU A 74 -13.05 17.53 13.53
C LEU A 74 -12.17 18.02 12.39
N SER A 75 -10.90 18.28 12.67
CA SER A 75 -9.91 18.50 11.62
C SER A 75 -9.75 17.25 10.78
N SER A 76 -9.64 17.38 9.46
CA SER A 76 -9.54 16.21 8.60
C SER A 76 -8.40 16.30 7.59
N ILE A 77 -7.76 15.15 7.34
CA ILE A 77 -6.78 14.95 6.27
C ILE A 77 -7.40 14.04 5.22
N ARG A 78 -7.47 14.53 3.99
CA ARG A 78 -7.94 13.74 2.85
C ARG A 78 -6.77 13.32 1.99
N LEU A 79 -6.70 12.03 1.70
CA LEU A 79 -5.72 11.44 0.80
C LEU A 79 -6.42 10.94 -0.46
N ARG A 80 -5.82 11.25 -1.61
CA ARG A 80 -6.15 10.67 -2.89
C ARG A 80 -4.91 9.98 -3.43
N CYS A 81 -4.98 8.68 -3.57
CA CYS A 81 -3.88 7.86 -4.05
C CYS A 81 -4.00 7.58 -5.56
N ARG A 82 -2.90 7.19 -6.18
CA ARG A 82 -2.80 6.88 -7.62
C ARG A 82 -3.47 5.56 -8.00
N ASP A 83 -3.72 4.70 -7.02
CA ASP A 83 -4.45 3.43 -7.14
C ASP A 83 -5.96 3.55 -6.93
N PHE A 84 -6.51 4.77 -7.07
CA PHE A 84 -7.91 5.10 -6.82
C PHE A 84 -8.36 4.91 -5.36
N THR A 85 -7.43 4.77 -4.41
CA THR A 85 -7.76 4.78 -2.99
C THR A 85 -8.04 6.21 -2.52
N PHE A 86 -9.23 6.41 -1.92
CA PHE A 86 -9.65 7.66 -1.29
C PHE A 86 -9.92 7.38 0.17
N VAL A 87 -9.27 8.12 1.05
CA VAL A 87 -9.45 8.02 2.49
C VAL A 87 -9.50 9.40 3.14
N CYS A 88 -10.23 9.51 4.24
CA CYS A 88 -10.29 10.68 5.06
C CYS A 88 -10.03 10.30 6.51
N PHE A 89 -9.05 10.93 7.13
CA PHE A 89 -8.75 10.78 8.55
C PHE A 89 -9.26 11.99 9.30
N TYR A 90 -10.04 11.77 10.36
CA TYR A 90 -10.52 12.81 11.25
C TYR A 90 -9.74 12.77 12.56
N PHE A 91 -9.39 13.94 13.05
CA PHE A 91 -8.56 14.13 14.24
C PHE A 91 -9.29 14.99 15.27
N VAL A 92 -9.32 14.52 16.50
CA VAL A 92 -9.84 15.30 17.63
C VAL A 92 -8.91 16.48 17.94
N ASN A 93 -7.60 16.30 17.77
CA ASN A 93 -6.59 17.32 18.06
C ASN A 93 -6.05 17.93 16.75
N GLU A 94 -6.28 19.22 16.55
CA GLU A 94 -5.85 19.93 15.35
C GLU A 94 -4.32 19.98 15.21
N HIS A 95 -3.57 20.14 16.31
CA HIS A 95 -2.10 20.18 16.25
C HIS A 95 -1.56 18.84 15.71
N LYS A 96 -2.09 17.71 16.22
CA LYS A 96 -1.72 16.39 15.70
C LYS A 96 -2.09 16.21 14.23
N ALA A 97 -3.24 16.74 13.80
CA ALA A 97 -3.61 16.71 12.38
C ALA A 97 -2.61 17.48 11.53
N ARG A 98 -2.16 18.65 12.01
CA ARG A 98 -1.17 19.47 11.30
C ARG A 98 0.19 18.78 11.23
N ASP A 99 0.67 18.21 12.33
CA ASP A 99 1.94 17.48 12.36
C ASP A 99 1.93 16.26 11.41
N VAL A 100 0.83 15.51 11.40
CA VAL A 100 0.63 14.39 10.46
C VAL A 100 0.61 14.89 9.02
N PHE A 101 -0.10 15.97 8.73
CA PHE A 101 -0.19 16.55 7.39
C PHE A 101 1.17 17.00 6.88
N GLU A 102 1.94 17.73 7.68
CA GLU A 102 3.28 18.19 7.30
C GLU A 102 4.23 17.01 7.10
N SER A 103 4.15 15.98 7.95
CA SER A 103 4.93 14.75 7.81
C SER A 103 4.60 14.05 6.48
N ILE A 104 3.32 13.83 6.18
CA ILE A 104 2.90 13.23 4.91
C ILE A 104 3.41 14.07 3.74
N LYS A 105 3.24 15.38 3.79
CA LYS A 105 3.66 16.31 2.75
C LYS A 105 5.17 16.30 2.51
N GLN A 106 5.94 16.16 3.58
CA GLN A 106 7.39 16.05 3.50
C GLN A 106 7.84 14.79 2.75
N TRP A 107 7.15 13.66 2.97
CA TRP A 107 7.53 12.37 2.42
C TRP A 107 6.91 12.09 1.03
N THR A 108 5.81 12.75 0.67
CA THR A 108 5.09 12.49 -0.59
C THR A 108 5.32 13.56 -1.65
N CYS A 109 5.02 14.81 -1.31
CA CYS A 109 4.89 15.88 -2.31
C CYS A 109 6.23 16.51 -2.74
N LYS A 110 7.31 16.23 -2.01
CA LYS A 110 8.66 16.72 -2.34
C LYS A 110 9.48 15.73 -3.18
N SER A 111 8.96 14.53 -3.37
CA SER A 111 9.65 13.48 -4.13
C SER A 111 9.34 13.59 -5.62
N SER A 112 9.70 14.73 -6.23
CA SER A 112 9.70 14.88 -7.69
C SER A 112 10.84 14.08 -8.35
N ARG A 113 11.78 13.57 -7.56
CA ARG A 113 12.98 12.86 -8.02
C ARG A 113 12.85 11.38 -7.71
N ILE A 114 12.84 10.58 -8.76
CA ILE A 114 12.74 9.11 -8.71
C ILE A 114 13.92 8.51 -7.94
N ASP A 115 15.11 9.09 -8.07
CA ASP A 115 16.34 8.66 -7.38
C ASP A 115 16.25 8.75 -5.86
N LYS A 116 15.28 9.50 -5.30
CA LYS A 116 15.04 9.59 -3.86
C LYS A 116 14.06 8.55 -3.32
N LEU A 117 13.46 7.74 -4.17
CA LEU A 117 12.63 6.63 -3.73
C LEU A 117 13.50 5.57 -3.06
N TYR A 118 12.96 4.93 -2.01
CA TYR A 118 13.66 3.90 -1.25
C TYR A 118 14.22 2.78 -2.13
N ALA A 119 13.48 2.37 -3.16
CA ALA A 119 13.91 1.35 -4.10
C ALA A 119 15.26 1.66 -4.79
N PHE A 120 15.59 2.94 -4.96
CA PHE A 120 16.87 3.39 -5.55
C PHE A 120 17.98 3.61 -4.52
N SER A 121 17.62 3.77 -3.26
CA SER A 121 18.59 3.90 -2.16
C SER A 121 18.89 2.57 -1.47
N TYR A 122 18.09 1.54 -1.73
CA TYR A 122 18.31 0.21 -1.15
C TYR A 122 19.61 -0.39 -1.65
N GLN A 123 20.43 -0.79 -0.70
CA GLN A 123 21.63 -1.58 -0.98
C GLN A 123 21.44 -2.96 -0.37
N PRO A 124 21.38 -4.01 -1.20
CA PRO A 124 21.25 -5.36 -0.69
C PRO A 124 22.48 -5.74 0.14
N PRO A 125 22.28 -6.44 1.27
CA PRO A 125 23.39 -6.97 2.04
C PRO A 125 24.12 -8.08 1.25
N PRO A 126 25.42 -8.32 1.51
CA PRO A 126 26.06 -9.54 1.03
C PRO A 126 25.40 -10.76 1.72
N PRO A 127 25.07 -11.86 1.04
CA PRO A 127 25.42 -12.24 -0.34
C PRO A 127 24.43 -11.78 -1.41
N GLU A 128 23.35 -11.07 -1.09
CA GLU A 128 22.32 -10.70 -2.05
C GLU A 128 22.84 -9.83 -3.23
N LYS A 129 23.95 -9.10 -3.00
CA LYS A 129 24.60 -8.31 -4.07
C LYS A 129 25.12 -9.15 -5.23
N GLU A 130 25.39 -10.42 -4.96
CA GLU A 130 25.96 -11.35 -5.95
C GLU A 130 24.88 -11.95 -6.86
N PHE A 131 23.61 -11.82 -6.46
CA PHE A 131 22.49 -12.34 -7.25
C PHE A 131 22.02 -11.34 -8.28
N ASN A 132 22.04 -11.73 -9.55
CA ASN A 132 21.32 -11.00 -10.58
C ASN A 132 19.83 -11.35 -10.49
N GLY A 133 19.02 -10.43 -9.96
CA GLY A 133 17.59 -10.64 -9.77
C GLY A 133 16.83 -10.97 -11.07
N TRP A 134 17.37 -10.54 -12.22
CA TRP A 134 16.80 -10.85 -13.53
C TRP A 134 17.03 -12.29 -13.98
N GLU A 135 18.03 -12.96 -13.41
CA GLU A 135 18.39 -14.35 -13.72
C GLU A 135 17.75 -15.36 -12.75
N LEU A 136 17.21 -14.87 -11.62
CA LEU A 136 16.56 -15.71 -10.61
C LEU A 136 15.24 -16.31 -11.11
N TYR A 137 14.56 -15.63 -12.00
CA TYR A 137 13.26 -16.06 -12.50
C TYR A 137 13.36 -16.49 -13.98
N ASP A 138 13.11 -17.78 -14.21
CA ASP A 138 12.97 -18.36 -15.54
C ASP A 138 11.48 -18.74 -15.74
N PRO A 139 10.74 -18.03 -16.61
CA PRO A 139 9.33 -18.31 -16.84
C PRO A 139 9.06 -19.76 -17.28
N ARG A 140 9.91 -20.33 -18.13
CA ARG A 140 9.72 -21.70 -18.62
C ARG A 140 9.89 -22.73 -17.53
N LYS A 141 10.89 -22.57 -16.65
CA LYS A 141 11.08 -23.45 -15.49
C LYS A 141 9.91 -23.36 -14.52
N GLU A 142 9.38 -22.15 -14.30
CA GLU A 142 8.25 -21.97 -13.42
C GLU A 142 6.97 -22.59 -14.00
N TRP A 143 6.72 -22.45 -15.30
CA TRP A 143 5.59 -23.11 -15.94
C TRP A 143 5.72 -24.64 -15.96
N ALA A 144 6.94 -25.18 -16.15
CA ALA A 144 7.19 -26.60 -16.00
C ALA A 144 6.89 -27.08 -14.60
N ARG A 145 7.33 -26.33 -13.57
CA ARG A 145 7.06 -26.62 -12.16
C ARG A 145 5.56 -26.66 -11.86
N GLN A 146 4.78 -25.78 -12.48
CA GLN A 146 3.32 -25.74 -12.34
C GLN A 146 2.60 -26.79 -13.21
N GLY A 147 3.32 -27.55 -14.01
CA GLY A 147 2.74 -28.55 -14.91
C GLY A 147 2.03 -27.96 -16.13
N CYS A 148 2.30 -26.70 -16.48
CA CYS A 148 1.66 -26.03 -17.62
C CYS A 148 2.24 -26.47 -18.98
N LEU A 149 3.40 -27.11 -19.01
CA LEU A 149 4.07 -27.55 -20.25
C LEU A 149 3.81 -29.03 -20.58
N ASP A 150 3.05 -29.75 -19.76
CA ASP A 150 2.75 -31.16 -19.98
C ASP A 150 1.75 -31.34 -21.13
N GLU A 151 2.02 -32.25 -22.03
CA GLU A 151 1.11 -32.57 -23.14
C GLU A 151 -0.27 -33.05 -22.61
N GLY A 152 -1.32 -32.57 -23.26
CA GLY A 152 -2.71 -32.96 -22.94
C GLY A 152 -3.35 -32.22 -21.78
N LYS A 153 -2.70 -31.19 -21.20
CA LYS A 153 -3.31 -30.35 -20.18
C LYS A 153 -4.03 -29.12 -20.76
N ALA A 154 -4.78 -28.43 -19.89
CA ALA A 154 -5.61 -27.29 -20.26
C ALA A 154 -4.81 -26.06 -20.75
N TRP A 155 -3.50 -26.02 -20.51
CA TRP A 155 -2.64 -24.88 -20.82
C TRP A 155 -1.75 -25.15 -22.03
N ARG A 156 -1.57 -24.11 -22.84
CA ARG A 156 -0.67 -24.12 -23.98
C ARG A 156 0.21 -22.87 -23.93
N LEU A 157 1.52 -23.06 -24.00
CA LEU A 157 2.46 -21.96 -24.14
C LEU A 157 2.38 -21.39 -25.56
N SER A 158 2.15 -20.08 -25.67
CA SER A 158 2.21 -19.37 -26.95
C SER A 158 3.48 -18.54 -27.03
N GLU A 159 4.20 -18.69 -28.14
CA GLU A 159 5.41 -17.92 -28.46
C GLU A 159 5.14 -16.85 -29.54
N ILE A 160 3.88 -16.53 -29.78
CA ILE A 160 3.46 -15.64 -30.87
C ILE A 160 4.13 -14.25 -30.81
N ASN A 161 4.53 -13.79 -29.63
CA ASN A 161 5.13 -12.49 -29.42
C ASN A 161 6.67 -12.50 -29.36
N VAL A 162 7.31 -13.64 -29.45
CA VAL A 162 8.78 -13.76 -29.30
C VAL A 162 9.53 -12.93 -30.33
N ASN A 163 9.00 -12.85 -31.55
CA ASN A 163 9.63 -12.15 -32.67
C ASN A 163 8.97 -10.80 -33.02
N TYR A 164 8.02 -10.33 -32.19
CA TYR A 164 7.34 -9.06 -32.43
C TYR A 164 8.01 -7.92 -31.66
N GLU A 165 8.78 -7.09 -32.36
CA GLU A 165 9.46 -5.92 -31.75
C GLU A 165 8.48 -4.92 -31.14
N ALA A 166 7.30 -4.74 -31.73
CA ALA A 166 6.25 -3.85 -31.23
C ALA A 166 5.71 -4.31 -29.86
N CYS A 167 5.84 -5.58 -29.53
CA CYS A 167 5.40 -6.19 -28.27
C CYS A 167 6.56 -6.42 -27.29
N SER A 168 7.74 -5.92 -27.55
CA SER A 168 8.94 -6.12 -26.73
C SER A 168 8.82 -5.61 -25.30
N ARG A 169 7.83 -4.74 -25.02
CA ARG A 169 7.51 -4.26 -23.67
C ARG A 169 6.52 -5.14 -22.91
N THR A 170 5.93 -6.11 -23.56
CA THR A 170 5.05 -7.11 -22.94
C THR A 170 5.84 -8.40 -22.74
N ASN A 171 5.46 -9.20 -21.75
CA ASN A 171 6.09 -10.49 -21.53
C ASN A 171 5.98 -11.32 -22.83
N PRO A 172 7.10 -11.68 -23.49
CA PRO A 172 7.07 -12.37 -24.78
C PRO A 172 6.43 -13.77 -24.71
N ASN A 173 6.33 -14.31 -23.51
CA ASN A 173 5.80 -15.64 -23.25
C ASN A 173 4.49 -15.50 -22.46
N VAL A 174 3.36 -15.76 -23.10
CA VAL A 174 2.03 -15.71 -22.48
C VAL A 174 1.45 -17.11 -22.40
N LEU A 175 0.93 -17.48 -21.26
CA LEU A 175 0.13 -18.68 -21.05
C LEU A 175 -1.34 -18.39 -21.37
N TYR A 176 -1.97 -19.24 -22.20
CA TYR A 176 -3.41 -19.23 -22.51
C TYR A 176 -4.08 -20.49 -21.96
#